data_6433867c52b05e5f5444e26f45cef761
#
_entry.id   6433867c52b05e5f5444e26f45cef761
#
_cell.length_a   1.000
_cell.length_b   1.000
_cell.length_c   1.000
_cell.angle_alpha   90.00
_cell.angle_beta   90.00
_cell.angle_gamma   90.00
#
_symmetry.space_group_name_H-M   'P 1'
#
loop_
_entity.id
_entity.type
_entity.pdbx_description
1 polymer ?
#
loop_
_entity_poly.entity_id
_entity_poly.type
_entity_poly.pdbx_seq_one_letter_code
_entity_poly.pdbx_strand_id
1 'polypeptide(L)'
;VDSTRAVGDGVPTMKDVKARTVFVPPRRDRGVVSRCIVESGLRPTAQREVVYGVLLDKLDHPTADEVFLHAKQEKPDISMATVYNCLDALVKHHLVKQVNLDRAATRYCPNMHEHAHFQCEDCGGISDFEGKPKLRQSGFKVPRGFKVTHSEISMRGVCPDCAGKGELK
;
A
#
# COMPACT_ATOMS: atom_id res chain seq x y z
N VAL A 1 -4.09 8.19 -51.98
CA VAL A 1 -3.74 6.84 -51.55
C VAL A 1 -3.71 6.84 -50.02
N ASP A 2 -4.70 6.20 -49.55
CA ASP A 2 -5.16 6.08 -48.16
C ASP A 2 -4.21 5.20 -47.35
N SER A 3 -3.92 5.57 -46.11
CA SER A 3 -3.38 4.67 -45.11
C SER A 3 -3.70 5.17 -43.69
N THR A 4 -4.95 5.01 -43.30
CA THR A 4 -5.37 5.00 -41.89
C THR A 4 -4.82 3.74 -41.21
N ARG A 5 -3.79 3.88 -40.40
CA ARG A 5 -3.39 2.84 -39.42
C ARG A 5 -4.21 3.03 -38.15
N ALA A 6 -5.15 2.14 -37.95
CA ALA A 6 -5.85 1.97 -36.68
C ALA A 6 -4.84 1.53 -35.61
N VAL A 7 -4.70 2.34 -34.57
CA VAL A 7 -4.02 1.96 -33.34
C VAL A 7 -5.01 1.10 -32.55
N GLY A 8 -4.73 -0.20 -32.48
CA GLY A 8 -5.52 -1.13 -31.68
C GLY A 8 -5.27 -0.91 -30.19
N ASP A 9 -6.25 -0.31 -29.51
CA ASP A 9 -6.32 -0.25 -28.06
C ASP A 9 -6.67 -1.64 -27.50
N GLY A 10 -5.68 -2.52 -27.44
CA GLY A 10 -5.79 -3.79 -26.74
C GLY A 10 -5.67 -3.56 -25.23
N VAL A 11 -6.81 -3.48 -24.53
CA VAL A 11 -6.83 -3.62 -23.08
C VAL A 11 -6.23 -4.98 -22.74
N PRO A 12 -5.13 -5.06 -21.94
CA PRO A 12 -4.50 -6.33 -21.63
C PRO A 12 -5.48 -7.22 -20.87
N THR A 13 -5.73 -8.40 -21.41
CA THR A 13 -6.60 -9.40 -20.78
C THR A 13 -5.88 -10.02 -19.58
N MET A 14 -6.66 -10.54 -18.60
CA MET A 14 -6.15 -11.18 -17.38
C MET A 14 -5.12 -12.30 -17.60
N LYS A 15 -4.97 -12.81 -18.83
CA LYS A 15 -4.00 -13.85 -19.20
C LYS A 15 -2.57 -13.33 -19.41
N ASP A 16 -2.39 -12.01 -19.55
CA ASP A 16 -1.09 -11.40 -19.79
C ASP A 16 -0.38 -10.94 -18.52
N VAL A 17 -1.02 -11.08 -17.36
CA VAL A 17 -0.41 -10.84 -16.06
C VAL A 17 0.41 -12.07 -15.68
N LYS A 18 1.59 -12.23 -16.29
CA LYS A 18 2.63 -13.14 -15.76
C LYS A 18 2.82 -12.81 -14.29
N ALA A 19 2.81 -13.86 -13.45
CA ALA A 19 3.10 -13.79 -12.02
C ALA A 19 4.28 -12.83 -11.75
N ARG A 20 3.97 -11.57 -11.50
CA ARG A 20 4.96 -10.56 -11.10
C ARG A 20 5.19 -10.78 -9.63
N THR A 21 6.41 -10.69 -9.22
CA THR A 21 6.88 -10.90 -7.87
C THR A 21 5.99 -10.12 -6.90
N VAL A 22 5.07 -10.83 -6.26
CA VAL A 22 4.24 -10.26 -5.19
C VAL A 22 5.19 -9.84 -4.09
N PHE A 23 5.09 -8.61 -3.61
CA PHE A 23 5.80 -8.21 -2.40
C PHE A 23 5.45 -9.22 -1.30
N VAL A 24 6.41 -10.06 -0.94
CA VAL A 24 6.32 -10.93 0.22
C VAL A 24 6.97 -10.15 1.36
N PRO A 25 6.18 -9.60 2.30
CA PRO A 25 6.75 -8.95 3.45
C PRO A 25 7.62 -9.96 4.22
N PRO A 26 8.64 -9.48 4.93
CA PRO A 26 9.37 -10.35 5.83
C PRO A 26 8.35 -11.02 6.76
N ARG A 27 8.42 -12.35 6.88
CA ARG A 27 7.54 -13.09 7.80
C ARG A 27 7.64 -12.43 9.19
N ARG A 28 6.52 -12.39 9.89
CA ARG A 28 6.43 -11.91 11.27
C ARG A 28 7.18 -12.81 12.25
N ASP A 29 8.46 -12.99 12.03
CA ASP A 29 9.39 -13.47 13.04
C ASP A 29 9.81 -12.25 13.88
N ARG A 30 9.68 -12.35 15.20
CA ARG A 30 10.06 -11.25 16.11
C ARG A 30 11.51 -10.80 15.88
N GLY A 31 12.40 -11.72 15.57
CA GLY A 31 13.79 -11.42 15.26
C GLY A 31 13.94 -10.61 13.97
N VAL A 32 13.11 -10.89 12.96
CA VAL A 32 13.07 -10.14 11.70
C VAL A 32 12.50 -8.75 11.92
N VAL A 33 11.36 -8.65 12.62
CA VAL A 33 10.70 -7.36 12.94
C VAL A 33 11.66 -6.44 13.71
N SER A 34 12.28 -6.95 14.77
CA SER A 34 13.24 -6.19 15.58
C SER A 34 14.44 -5.72 14.75
N ARG A 35 14.96 -6.59 13.88
CA ARG A 35 16.08 -6.27 13.00
C ARG A 35 15.73 -5.15 12.01
N CYS A 36 14.59 -5.22 11.34
CA CYS A 36 14.14 -4.16 10.43
C CYS A 36 14.04 -2.80 11.16
N ILE A 37 13.50 -2.80 12.38
CA ILE A 37 13.41 -1.57 13.21
C ILE A 37 14.82 -1.03 13.51
N VAL A 38 15.75 -1.87 13.93
CA VAL A 38 17.14 -1.45 14.22
C VAL A 38 17.86 -0.93 12.99
N GLU A 39 17.74 -1.64 11.85
CA GLU A 39 18.37 -1.27 10.58
C GLU A 39 17.84 0.08 10.03
N SER A 40 16.58 0.42 10.34
CA SER A 40 16.02 1.74 10.02
C SER A 40 16.53 2.88 10.91
N GLY A 41 17.38 2.57 11.90
CA GLY A 41 17.87 3.55 12.89
C GLY A 41 16.86 3.84 14.00
N LEU A 42 15.77 3.07 14.10
CA LEU A 42 14.78 3.23 15.14
C LEU A 42 15.06 2.27 16.32
N ARG A 43 14.94 2.78 17.55
CA ARG A 43 15.09 1.92 18.74
C ARG A 43 13.94 0.92 18.82
N PRO A 44 14.20 -0.40 18.90
CA PRO A 44 13.16 -1.40 19.09
C PRO A 44 12.54 -1.27 20.49
N THR A 45 11.23 -1.38 20.55
CA THR A 45 10.46 -1.50 21.80
C THR A 45 9.34 -2.51 21.55
N ALA A 46 8.88 -3.19 22.60
CA ALA A 46 7.81 -4.18 22.49
C ALA A 46 6.55 -3.61 21.78
N GLN A 47 6.21 -2.34 22.01
CA GLN A 47 5.08 -1.68 21.37
C GLN A 47 5.31 -1.52 19.87
N ARG A 48 6.49 -1.05 19.44
CA ARG A 48 6.84 -0.87 18.02
C ARG A 48 6.90 -2.19 17.29
N GLU A 49 7.43 -3.22 17.93
CA GLU A 49 7.51 -4.58 17.36
C GLU A 49 6.11 -5.14 17.13
N VAL A 50 5.19 -4.99 18.09
CA VAL A 50 3.80 -5.42 17.95
C VAL A 50 3.10 -4.64 16.84
N VAL A 51 3.17 -3.30 16.83
CA VAL A 51 2.51 -2.45 15.82
C VAL A 51 3.06 -2.74 14.42
N TYR A 52 4.37 -2.86 14.26
CA TYR A 52 4.97 -3.17 12.96
C TYR A 52 4.65 -4.61 12.52
N GLY A 53 4.64 -5.56 13.46
CA GLY A 53 4.24 -6.94 13.21
C GLY A 53 2.80 -7.04 12.67
N VAL A 54 1.86 -6.30 13.25
CA VAL A 54 0.47 -6.23 12.76
C VAL A 54 0.40 -5.76 11.31
N LEU A 55 1.18 -4.73 10.95
CA LEU A 55 1.22 -4.21 9.58
C LEU A 55 1.81 -5.22 8.58
N LEU A 56 2.80 -6.00 9.00
CA LEU A 56 3.40 -7.03 8.15
C LEU A 56 2.48 -8.25 7.93
N ASP A 57 1.60 -8.54 8.90
CA ASP A 57 0.60 -9.60 8.77
C ASP A 57 -0.63 -9.15 7.97
N LYS A 58 -0.96 -7.86 8.03
CA LYS A 58 -2.13 -7.26 7.43
C LYS A 58 -1.75 -6.45 6.20
N LEU A 59 -1.79 -7.09 5.04
CA LEU A 59 -1.46 -6.46 3.76
C LEU A 59 -2.65 -5.70 3.13
N ASP A 60 -3.72 -5.52 3.90
CA ASP A 60 -4.95 -4.85 3.51
C ASP A 60 -4.98 -3.34 3.82
N HIS A 61 -3.82 -2.76 4.10
CA HIS A 61 -3.66 -1.34 4.41
C HIS A 61 -4.52 -0.89 5.58
N PRO A 62 -4.27 -1.40 6.80
CA PRO A 62 -5.11 -1.09 7.94
C PRO A 62 -5.03 0.39 8.34
N THR A 63 -6.11 0.91 8.89
CA THR A 63 -6.16 2.20 9.60
C THR A 63 -5.47 2.09 10.97
N ALA A 64 -5.23 3.23 11.63
CA ALA A 64 -4.68 3.22 13.00
C ALA A 64 -5.60 2.49 13.99
N ASP A 65 -6.93 2.62 13.83
CA ASP A 65 -7.91 1.95 14.67
C ASP A 65 -7.87 0.43 14.49
N GLU A 66 -7.77 -0.05 13.24
CA GLU A 66 -7.63 -1.47 12.92
C GLU A 66 -6.32 -2.03 13.48
N VAL A 67 -5.21 -1.29 13.34
CA VAL A 67 -3.92 -1.66 13.94
C VAL A 67 -4.02 -1.74 15.46
N PHE A 68 -4.70 -0.78 16.10
CA PHE A 68 -4.91 -0.78 17.55
C PHE A 68 -5.68 -2.02 18.02
N LEU A 69 -6.78 -2.37 17.33
CA LEU A 69 -7.59 -3.55 17.69
C LEU A 69 -6.75 -4.83 17.65
N HIS A 70 -5.92 -5.01 16.64
CA HIS A 70 -5.03 -6.17 16.53
C HIS A 70 -3.87 -6.12 17.53
N ALA A 71 -3.21 -4.96 17.68
CA ALA A 71 -2.12 -4.78 18.64
C ALA A 71 -2.56 -5.05 20.08
N LYS A 72 -3.80 -4.70 20.41
CA LYS A 72 -4.38 -4.92 21.76
C LYS A 72 -4.59 -6.39 22.09
N GLN A 73 -4.78 -7.25 21.08
CA GLN A 73 -4.87 -8.70 21.29
C GLN A 73 -3.55 -9.30 21.79
N GLU A 74 -2.42 -8.72 21.35
CA GLU A 74 -1.09 -9.20 21.74
C GLU A 74 -0.51 -8.46 22.95
N LYS A 75 -0.86 -7.19 23.08
CA LYS A 75 -0.42 -6.29 24.15
C LYS A 75 -1.62 -5.54 24.72
N PRO A 76 -2.35 -6.16 25.70
CA PRO A 76 -3.59 -5.61 26.24
C PRO A 76 -3.47 -4.22 26.89
N ASP A 77 -2.28 -3.85 27.34
CA ASP A 77 -1.96 -2.55 27.97
C ASP A 77 -1.62 -1.44 26.96
N ILE A 78 -1.57 -1.74 25.65
CA ILE A 78 -1.27 -0.72 24.62
C ILE A 78 -2.42 0.29 24.52
N SER A 79 -2.08 1.58 24.46
CA SER A 79 -3.05 2.65 24.24
C SER A 79 -3.10 3.09 22.77
N MET A 80 -4.20 3.70 22.36
CA MET A 80 -4.35 4.28 21.03
C MET A 80 -3.26 5.33 20.75
N ALA A 81 -2.96 6.20 21.73
CA ALA A 81 -1.90 7.19 21.60
C ALA A 81 -0.52 6.53 21.36
N THR A 82 -0.26 5.39 22.00
CA THR A 82 0.97 4.62 21.77
C THR A 82 1.04 4.07 20.34
N VAL A 83 -0.10 3.58 19.81
CA VAL A 83 -0.17 3.09 18.42
C VAL A 83 0.13 4.21 17.43
N TYR A 84 -0.51 5.39 17.57
CA TYR A 84 -0.21 6.56 16.73
C TYR A 84 1.28 6.95 16.80
N ASN A 85 1.86 7.05 18.00
CA ASN A 85 3.28 7.37 18.17
C ASN A 85 4.20 6.31 17.52
N CYS A 86 3.81 5.03 17.56
CA CYS A 86 4.55 3.96 16.88
C CYS A 86 4.45 4.09 15.36
N LEU A 87 3.23 4.31 14.83
CA LEU A 87 2.99 4.49 13.39
C LEU A 87 3.77 5.69 12.84
N ASP A 88 3.73 6.84 13.53
CA ASP A 88 4.49 8.03 13.15
C ASP A 88 6.00 7.77 13.13
N ALA A 89 6.50 7.05 14.12
CA ALA A 89 7.91 6.68 14.17
C ALA A 89 8.30 5.74 13.01
N LEU A 90 7.47 4.74 12.70
CA LEU A 90 7.68 3.81 11.59
C LEU A 90 7.66 4.53 10.23
N VAL A 91 6.74 5.48 10.04
CA VAL A 91 6.67 6.31 8.83
C VAL A 91 7.90 7.18 8.70
N LYS A 92 8.31 7.88 9.77
CA LYS A 92 9.50 8.74 9.80
C LYS A 92 10.78 7.98 9.47
N HIS A 93 10.85 6.72 9.85
CA HIS A 93 12.01 5.85 9.60
C HIS A 93 11.86 4.98 8.34
N HIS A 94 10.92 5.31 7.46
CA HIS A 94 10.72 4.64 6.17
C HIS A 94 10.49 3.12 6.25
N LEU A 95 9.84 2.66 7.31
CA LEU A 95 9.38 1.27 7.44
C LEU A 95 7.95 1.08 6.94
N VAL A 96 7.18 2.17 6.91
CA VAL A 96 5.77 2.20 6.55
C VAL A 96 5.47 3.47 5.77
N LYS A 97 4.57 3.40 4.80
CA LYS A 97 4.01 4.55 4.08
C LYS A 97 2.61 4.86 4.59
N GLN A 98 2.25 6.13 4.66
CA GLN A 98 0.86 6.56 4.79
C GLN A 98 0.21 6.56 3.41
N VAL A 99 -0.97 5.98 3.31
CA VAL A 99 -1.79 5.96 2.11
C VAL A 99 -3.05 6.77 2.39
N ASN A 100 -3.15 7.93 1.78
CA ASN A 100 -4.27 8.84 1.93
C ASN A 100 -5.13 8.78 0.66
N LEU A 101 -6.27 8.11 0.75
CA LEU A 101 -7.23 8.00 -0.34
C LEU A 101 -8.42 8.90 -0.04
N ASP A 102 -8.35 10.15 -0.53
CA ASP A 102 -9.34 11.23 -0.31
C ASP A 102 -9.62 11.54 1.18
N ARG A 103 -10.93 11.68 1.51
CA ARG A 103 -11.40 12.03 2.85
C ARG A 103 -11.53 10.82 3.79
N ALA A 104 -11.05 9.65 3.38
CA ALA A 104 -11.06 8.46 4.22
C ALA A 104 -9.97 8.54 5.31
N ALA A 105 -10.07 7.66 6.31
CA ALA A 105 -9.04 7.53 7.32
C ALA A 105 -7.69 7.15 6.68
N THR A 106 -6.61 7.73 7.18
CA THR A 106 -5.24 7.37 6.77
C THR A 106 -5.01 5.88 6.98
N ARG A 107 -4.49 5.22 5.95
CA ARG A 107 -4.11 3.81 5.98
C ARG A 107 -2.59 3.67 5.94
N TYR A 108 -2.10 2.51 6.35
CA TYR A 108 -0.66 2.26 6.49
C TYR A 108 -0.24 1.07 5.66
N CYS A 109 0.77 1.27 4.79
CA CYS A 109 1.32 0.27 3.89
C CYS A 109 2.77 -0.06 4.28
N PRO A 110 3.10 -1.30 4.62
CA PRO A 110 4.47 -1.72 4.92
C PRO A 110 5.29 -1.99 3.65
N ASN A 111 4.67 -1.97 2.47
CA ASN A 111 5.37 -2.16 1.20
C ASN A 111 6.12 -0.89 0.80
N MET A 112 7.44 -0.90 0.98
CA MET A 112 8.31 0.24 0.64
C MET A 112 8.76 0.27 -0.81
N HIS A 113 8.50 -0.78 -1.61
CA HIS A 113 8.75 -0.77 -3.05
C HIS A 113 7.79 0.20 -3.75
N GLU A 114 8.15 0.61 -4.98
CA GLU A 114 7.25 1.42 -5.81
C GLU A 114 6.10 0.55 -6.32
N HIS A 115 4.88 0.94 -6.00
CA HIS A 115 3.63 0.29 -6.40
C HIS A 115 2.51 1.31 -6.52
N ALA A 116 1.43 0.93 -7.18
CA ALA A 116 0.19 1.69 -7.23
C ALA A 116 -0.83 1.09 -6.25
N HIS A 117 -1.74 1.91 -5.74
CA HIS A 117 -2.86 1.47 -4.93
C HIS A 117 -4.15 1.49 -5.75
N PHE A 118 -4.98 0.48 -5.58
CA PHE A 118 -6.34 0.44 -6.09
C PHE A 118 -7.32 0.39 -4.92
N GLN A 119 -8.31 1.27 -4.94
CA GLN A 119 -9.39 1.28 -3.96
C GLN A 119 -10.69 0.85 -4.63
N CYS A 120 -11.33 -0.17 -4.06
CA CYS A 120 -12.68 -0.55 -4.46
C CYS A 120 -13.70 0.45 -3.91
N GLU A 121 -14.56 0.99 -4.79
CA GLU A 121 -15.60 1.94 -4.40
C GLU A 121 -16.76 1.27 -3.66
N ASP A 122 -16.97 -0.04 -3.87
CA ASP A 122 -18.07 -0.78 -3.26
C ASP A 122 -17.72 -1.30 -1.86
N CYS A 123 -16.58 -1.99 -1.71
CA CYS A 123 -16.20 -2.59 -0.41
C CYS A 123 -15.14 -1.79 0.36
N GLY A 124 -14.57 -0.74 -0.25
CA GLY A 124 -13.51 0.06 0.36
C GLY A 124 -12.15 -0.66 0.50
N GLY A 125 -12.05 -1.90 0.00
CA GLY A 125 -10.81 -2.68 0.03
C GLY A 125 -9.71 -2.02 -0.80
N ILE A 126 -8.46 -2.14 -0.34
CA ILE A 126 -7.28 -1.62 -1.04
C ILE A 126 -6.40 -2.79 -1.47
N SER A 127 -5.88 -2.69 -2.68
CA SER A 127 -4.96 -3.68 -3.26
C SER A 127 -3.75 -3.00 -3.86
N ASP A 128 -2.59 -3.61 -3.69
CA ASP A 128 -1.35 -3.18 -4.31
C ASP A 128 -1.24 -3.71 -5.75
N PHE A 129 -0.81 -2.83 -6.64
CA PHE A 129 -0.43 -3.20 -8.00
C PHE A 129 1.05 -2.88 -8.21
N GLU A 130 1.81 -3.90 -8.55
CA GLU A 130 3.21 -3.69 -8.89
C GLU A 130 3.35 -2.90 -10.20
N GLY A 131 4.17 -1.91 -10.17
CA GLY A 131 4.49 -1.12 -11.35
C GLY A 131 5.20 0.17 -10.97
N LYS A 132 6.19 0.52 -11.77
CA LYS A 132 6.81 1.86 -11.64
C LYS A 132 5.99 2.84 -12.45
N PRO A 133 5.41 3.86 -11.80
CA PRO A 133 4.80 4.96 -12.53
C PRO A 133 5.88 5.66 -13.36
N LYS A 134 5.96 5.33 -14.64
CA LYS A 134 6.85 6.04 -15.55
C LYS A 134 6.15 7.34 -15.95
N LEU A 135 6.42 8.43 -15.24
CA LEU A 135 5.88 9.76 -15.52
C LEU A 135 5.97 10.13 -17.01
N ARG A 136 7.03 9.71 -17.71
CA ARG A 136 7.17 9.92 -19.17
C ARG A 136 6.15 9.13 -20.01
N GLN A 137 5.62 8.02 -19.51
CA GLN A 137 4.66 7.18 -20.23
C GLN A 137 3.20 7.49 -19.83
N SER A 138 2.98 8.21 -18.74
CA SER A 138 1.66 8.59 -18.25
C SER A 138 1.05 9.80 -18.96
N GLY A 139 1.75 10.39 -19.94
CA GLY A 139 1.30 11.60 -20.64
C GLY A 139 1.49 12.90 -19.84
N PHE A 140 1.92 12.85 -18.58
CA PHE A 140 2.18 14.04 -17.79
C PHE A 140 3.50 14.71 -18.21
N LYS A 141 3.44 16.00 -18.44
CA LYS A 141 4.62 16.84 -18.71
C LYS A 141 4.96 17.65 -17.47
N VAL A 142 6.12 17.35 -16.89
CA VAL A 142 6.65 18.16 -15.78
C VAL A 142 7.17 19.49 -16.34
N PRO A 143 6.70 20.65 -15.86
CA PRO A 143 7.19 21.95 -16.32
C PRO A 143 8.70 22.10 -16.11
N ARG A 144 9.35 22.94 -16.95
CA ARG A 144 10.78 23.21 -16.84
C ARG A 144 11.11 23.83 -15.47
N GLY A 145 12.16 23.31 -14.83
CA GLY A 145 12.61 23.79 -13.51
C GLY A 145 12.01 23.04 -12.31
N PHE A 146 10.99 22.20 -12.50
CA PHE A 146 10.47 21.36 -11.43
C PHE A 146 11.27 20.08 -11.30
N LYS A 147 11.57 19.69 -10.04
CA LYS A 147 12.21 18.41 -9.70
C LYS A 147 11.19 17.55 -8.96
N VAL A 148 10.69 16.49 -9.60
CA VAL A 148 9.82 15.52 -8.95
C VAL A 148 10.67 14.61 -8.07
N THR A 149 10.39 14.58 -6.79
CA THR A 149 11.07 13.72 -5.80
C THR A 149 10.26 12.47 -5.47
N HIS A 150 8.94 12.52 -5.65
CA HIS A 150 8.02 11.43 -5.36
C HIS A 150 6.80 11.50 -6.28
N SER A 151 6.26 10.34 -6.64
CA SER A 151 5.00 10.22 -7.38
C SER A 151 4.24 9.00 -6.89
N GLU A 152 2.94 9.14 -6.71
CA GLU A 152 2.03 8.05 -6.35
C GLU A 152 0.97 7.89 -7.43
N ILE A 153 0.56 6.64 -7.67
CA ILE A 153 -0.58 6.32 -8.51
C ILE A 153 -1.64 5.68 -7.63
N SER A 154 -2.81 6.29 -7.61
CA SER A 154 -4.01 5.75 -6.98
C SER A 154 -5.08 5.56 -8.05
N MET A 155 -5.69 4.39 -8.07
CA MET A 155 -6.77 4.01 -8.97
C MET A 155 -8.01 3.70 -8.16
N ARG A 156 -9.19 3.91 -8.76
CA ARG A 156 -10.48 3.58 -8.17
C ARG A 156 -11.33 2.82 -9.15
N GLY A 157 -12.22 2.01 -8.63
CA GLY A 157 -13.15 1.22 -9.42
C GLY A 157 -13.79 0.13 -8.58
N VAL A 158 -14.24 -0.94 -9.22
CA VAL A 158 -14.88 -2.09 -8.56
C VAL A 158 -13.93 -3.28 -8.61
N CYS A 159 -13.68 -3.92 -7.46
CA CYS A 159 -12.83 -5.11 -7.41
C CYS A 159 -13.57 -6.34 -8.03
N PRO A 160 -12.84 -7.39 -8.42
CA PRO A 160 -13.47 -8.58 -9.04
C PRO A 160 -14.54 -9.21 -8.15
N ASP A 161 -14.34 -9.23 -6.83
CA ASP A 161 -15.30 -9.83 -5.88
C ASP A 161 -16.60 -9.03 -5.77
N CYS A 162 -16.54 -7.71 -5.97
CA CYS A 162 -17.73 -6.86 -6.00
C CYS A 162 -18.39 -6.87 -7.38
N ALA A 163 -17.63 -6.84 -8.46
CA ALA A 163 -18.14 -6.92 -9.82
C ALA A 163 -18.92 -8.23 -10.05
N GLY A 164 -18.41 -9.36 -9.56
CA GLY A 164 -19.11 -10.65 -9.68
C GLY A 164 -20.41 -10.75 -8.87
N LYS A 165 -20.61 -9.91 -7.87
CA LYS A 165 -21.88 -9.83 -7.10
C LYS A 165 -22.98 -9.04 -7.83
N GLY A 166 -22.61 -8.21 -8.80
CA GLY A 166 -23.54 -7.40 -9.60
C GLY A 166 -24.25 -8.18 -10.74
N GLU A 167 -23.71 -9.32 -11.15
CA GLU A 167 -24.28 -10.16 -12.23
C GLU A 167 -25.36 -11.16 -11.75
N LEU A 168 -25.66 -11.18 -10.46
CA LEU A 168 -26.68 -12.09 -9.85
C LEU A 168 -28.01 -11.40 -9.52
N LYS A 169 -28.36 -10.32 -10.27
CA LYS A 169 -29.70 -9.71 -10.17
C LYS A 169 -30.42 -9.72 -11.50
#